data_dc06b341c331c571e9aa7dcdccb7aba9
#
_entry.id   dc06b341c331c571e9aa7dcdccb7aba9
#
_cell.length_a   1.000
_cell.length_b   1.000
_cell.length_c   1.000
_cell.angle_alpha   90.00
_cell.angle_beta   90.00
_cell.angle_gamma   90.00
#
_symmetry.space_group_name_H-M   'P 1'
#
loop_
_entity.id
_entity.type
_entity.pdbx_description
1 polymer ?
#
loop_
_entity_poly.entity_id
_entity_poly.type
_entity_poly.pdbx_seq_one_letter_code
_entity_poly.pdbx_strand_id
1 'polypeptide(L)'
;MSSIRFEQVGHSFGDRTVLRNINLSLTEHRIGIVGANGSGKSTLVRMINGLVAPTTGTVTVDDQNVARHAREVRRRVGFIFTNPDNQIVMPTVQEDVAFTLRRRGLTAAQIAERTVAALEQFGLREHADHPAHRLSGGQKQLLALAAVLVAEPATIVADEPTTLLDARNARRIGELLQTLSQQVIVVTHHLQLIEDFDRVIVIEAGEVVADGAPTPSLATYRALVQ
;
A
#
# COMPACT_ATOMS: atom_id res chain seq x y z
N MET A 1 -16.04 -3.28 3.53
CA MET A 1 -14.89 -2.36 3.56
C MET A 1 -14.26 -2.47 4.93
N SER A 2 -12.94 -2.38 5.02
CA SER A 2 -12.26 -2.36 6.31
C SER A 2 -12.38 -0.98 6.98
N SER A 3 -12.35 -0.97 8.31
CA SER A 3 -12.27 0.25 9.12
C SER A 3 -10.89 0.33 9.76
N ILE A 4 -10.15 1.39 9.47
CA ILE A 4 -8.83 1.63 10.04
C ILE A 4 -8.90 2.88 10.89
N ARG A 5 -8.46 2.80 12.16
CA ARG A 5 -8.48 3.93 13.08
C ARG A 5 -7.10 4.19 13.66
N PHE A 6 -6.76 5.46 13.73
CA PHE A 6 -5.62 5.99 14.44
C PHE A 6 -6.14 6.85 15.58
N GLU A 7 -5.76 6.55 16.81
CA GLU A 7 -6.22 7.25 18.01
C GLU A 7 -5.01 7.79 18.76
N GLN A 8 -4.85 9.13 18.75
CA GLN A 8 -3.78 9.87 19.38
C GLN A 8 -2.38 9.33 19.03
N VAL A 9 -2.20 8.92 17.76
CA VAL A 9 -0.98 8.27 17.30
C VAL A 9 0.15 9.27 17.16
N GLY A 10 1.25 8.98 17.86
CA GLY A 10 2.53 9.65 17.70
C GLY A 10 3.65 8.66 17.44
N HIS A 11 4.71 9.11 16.74
CA HIS A 11 5.89 8.29 16.49
C HIS A 11 7.17 9.09 16.45
N SER A 12 8.20 8.54 17.08
CA SER A 12 9.55 9.11 17.07
C SER A 12 10.59 8.03 16.76
N PHE A 13 11.60 8.37 15.98
CA PHE A 13 12.83 7.60 15.81
C PHE A 13 13.93 8.27 16.65
N GLY A 14 14.24 7.69 17.81
CA GLY A 14 15.10 8.36 18.81
C GLY A 14 14.48 9.70 19.20
N ASP A 15 15.26 10.78 19.10
CA ASP A 15 14.83 12.13 19.45
C ASP A 15 14.01 12.83 18.35
N ARG A 16 13.93 12.26 17.15
CA ARG A 16 13.21 12.86 16.02
C ARG A 16 11.74 12.42 16.02
N THR A 17 10.86 13.34 16.37
CA THR A 17 9.41 13.15 16.20
C THR A 17 9.02 13.24 14.73
N VAL A 18 8.29 12.20 14.24
CA VAL A 18 7.86 12.07 12.85
C VAL A 18 6.36 12.22 12.71
N LEU A 19 5.58 11.73 13.69
CA LEU A 19 4.11 11.88 13.71
C LEU A 19 3.68 12.42 15.07
N ARG A 20 2.68 13.31 15.05
CA ARG A 20 2.16 13.99 16.24
C ARG A 20 0.66 13.92 16.28
N ASN A 21 0.12 13.28 17.32
CA ASN A 21 -1.32 13.28 17.65
C ASN A 21 -2.25 13.01 16.46
N ILE A 22 -1.92 12.01 15.65
CA ILE A 22 -2.73 11.64 14.48
C ILE A 22 -4.02 10.97 14.97
N ASN A 23 -5.15 11.53 14.54
CA ASN A 23 -6.49 10.99 14.77
C ASN A 23 -7.19 10.87 13.41
N LEU A 24 -7.40 9.64 12.92
CA LEU A 24 -8.00 9.36 11.62
C LEU A 24 -8.91 8.13 11.72
N SER A 25 -9.99 8.15 10.96
CA SER A 25 -10.83 6.99 10.70
C SER A 25 -10.97 6.82 9.18
N LEU A 26 -10.45 5.74 8.63
CA LEU A 26 -10.38 5.47 7.19
C LEU A 26 -11.39 4.37 6.87
N THR A 27 -12.47 4.73 6.18
CA THR A 27 -13.59 3.83 5.82
C THR A 27 -13.92 3.89 4.34
N GLU A 28 -13.44 4.92 3.64
CA GLU A 28 -13.69 5.15 2.22
C GLU A 28 -12.99 4.08 1.37
N HIS A 29 -13.47 3.89 0.15
CA HIS A 29 -12.95 2.87 -0.75
C HIS A 29 -11.60 3.27 -1.36
N ARG A 30 -11.43 4.57 -1.68
CA ARG A 30 -10.22 5.15 -2.28
C ARG A 30 -9.72 6.32 -1.45
N ILE A 31 -8.56 6.17 -0.84
CA ILE A 31 -7.97 7.18 0.02
C ILE A 31 -6.57 7.53 -0.49
N GLY A 32 -6.36 8.81 -0.80
CA GLY A 32 -5.05 9.36 -1.14
C GLY A 32 -4.40 10.00 0.08
N ILE A 33 -3.09 9.83 0.22
CA ILE A 33 -2.29 10.50 1.25
C ILE A 33 -1.14 11.24 0.56
N VAL A 34 -1.07 12.55 0.74
CA VAL A 34 -0.05 13.42 0.17
C VAL A 34 0.66 14.23 1.25
N GLY A 35 1.77 14.85 0.88
CA GLY A 35 2.57 15.72 1.78
C GLY A 35 4.02 15.77 1.32
N ALA A 36 4.80 16.68 1.89
CA ALA A 36 6.21 16.84 1.56
C ALA A 36 7.05 15.60 1.90
N ASN A 37 8.25 15.48 1.31
CA ASN A 37 9.19 14.42 1.67
C ASN A 37 9.58 14.54 3.15
N GLY A 38 9.52 13.43 3.87
CA GLY A 38 9.80 13.42 5.31
C GLY A 38 8.64 13.87 6.21
N SER A 39 7.45 14.17 5.68
CA SER A 39 6.28 14.58 6.47
C SER A 39 5.65 13.46 7.33
N GLY A 40 6.09 12.20 7.16
CA GLY A 40 5.60 11.08 7.98
C GLY A 40 4.64 10.12 7.27
N LYS A 41 4.26 10.37 5.99
CA LYS A 41 3.30 9.54 5.22
C LYS A 41 3.59 8.04 5.25
N SER A 42 4.80 7.66 4.81
CA SER A 42 5.20 6.25 4.77
C SER A 42 5.23 5.63 6.16
N THR A 43 5.63 6.39 7.19
CA THR A 43 5.60 5.94 8.59
C THR A 43 4.16 5.66 9.03
N LEU A 44 3.23 6.57 8.71
CA LEU A 44 1.81 6.42 9.03
C LEU A 44 1.21 5.16 8.41
N VAL A 45 1.36 4.98 7.09
CA VAL A 45 0.73 3.84 6.40
C VAL A 45 1.36 2.50 6.77
N ARG A 46 2.62 2.47 7.13
CA ARG A 46 3.30 1.25 7.63
C ARG A 46 2.80 0.80 9.00
N MET A 47 2.13 1.67 9.75
CA MET A 47 1.47 1.28 11.00
C MET A 47 0.21 0.45 10.76
N ILE A 48 -0.46 0.60 9.60
CA ILE A 48 -1.71 -0.11 9.29
C ILE A 48 -1.51 -1.63 9.28
N ASN A 49 -0.34 -2.10 8.84
CA ASN A 49 -0.02 -3.54 8.81
C ASN A 49 1.04 -3.97 9.84
N GLY A 50 1.37 -3.07 10.78
CA GLY A 50 2.31 -3.35 11.87
C GLY A 50 3.77 -3.50 11.41
N LEU A 51 4.17 -2.85 10.32
CA LEU A 51 5.59 -2.71 9.92
C LEU A 51 6.30 -1.67 10.80
N VAL A 52 5.55 -0.69 11.29
CA VAL A 52 6.00 0.30 12.27
C VAL A 52 5.00 0.30 13.42
N ALA A 53 5.47 0.25 14.66
CA ALA A 53 4.63 0.42 15.83
C ALA A 53 4.58 1.91 16.22
N PRO A 54 3.42 2.45 16.63
CA PRO A 54 3.35 3.80 17.16
C PRO A 54 4.11 3.89 18.50
N THR A 55 4.73 5.04 18.77
CA THR A 55 5.34 5.32 20.08
C THR A 55 4.27 5.66 21.13
N THR A 56 3.21 6.35 20.71
CA THR A 56 2.05 6.69 21.53
C THR A 56 0.76 6.44 20.74
N GLY A 57 -0.35 6.27 21.44
CA GLY A 57 -1.66 6.01 20.82
C GLY A 57 -1.82 4.59 20.32
N THR A 58 -2.86 4.35 19.54
CA THR A 58 -3.21 3.03 19.01
C THR A 58 -3.65 3.07 17.56
N VAL A 59 -3.34 1.98 16.85
CA VAL A 59 -3.86 1.73 15.49
C VAL A 59 -4.68 0.46 15.53
N THR A 60 -5.89 0.51 14.99
CA THR A 60 -6.77 -0.65 14.84
C THR A 60 -7.19 -0.83 13.39
N VAL A 61 -7.35 -2.09 12.98
CA VAL A 61 -7.91 -2.51 11.70
C VAL A 61 -9.06 -3.46 12.00
N ASP A 62 -10.29 -3.10 11.61
CA ASP A 62 -11.50 -3.85 11.92
C ASP A 62 -11.58 -4.21 13.42
N ASP A 63 -11.40 -3.19 14.27
CA ASP A 63 -11.38 -3.25 15.73
C ASP A 63 -10.24 -4.11 16.34
N GLN A 64 -9.36 -4.67 15.53
CA GLN A 64 -8.18 -5.38 15.99
C GLN A 64 -6.98 -4.43 16.19
N ASN A 65 -6.44 -4.39 17.40
CA ASN A 65 -5.23 -3.62 17.69
C ASN A 65 -4.03 -4.21 16.92
N VAL A 66 -3.43 -3.42 16.03
CA VAL A 66 -2.37 -3.86 15.11
C VAL A 66 -1.13 -4.34 15.85
N ALA A 67 -0.74 -3.70 16.96
CA ALA A 67 0.43 -4.08 17.72
C ALA A 67 0.29 -5.47 18.36
N ARG A 68 -0.94 -5.85 18.73
CA ARG A 68 -1.23 -7.16 19.36
C ARG A 68 -1.54 -8.26 18.35
N HIS A 69 -2.13 -7.90 17.20
CA HIS A 69 -2.66 -8.82 16.19
C HIS A 69 -2.02 -8.64 14.81
N ALA A 70 -0.76 -8.19 14.75
CA ALA A 70 -0.07 -7.86 13.49
C ALA A 70 -0.09 -8.99 12.45
N ARG A 71 -0.08 -10.27 12.88
CA ARG A 71 -0.12 -11.42 11.98
C ARG A 71 -1.48 -11.57 11.28
N GLU A 72 -2.57 -11.41 12.04
CA GLU A 72 -3.95 -11.45 11.54
C GLU A 72 -4.23 -10.27 10.62
N VAL A 73 -3.80 -9.07 11.03
CA VAL A 73 -3.93 -7.85 10.24
C VAL A 73 -3.19 -7.98 8.90
N ARG A 74 -1.95 -8.49 8.88
CA ARG A 74 -1.19 -8.73 7.63
C ARG A 74 -1.81 -9.74 6.67
N ARG A 75 -2.75 -10.55 7.11
CA ARG A 75 -3.54 -11.42 6.22
C ARG A 75 -4.64 -10.67 5.49
N ARG A 76 -5.10 -9.55 6.04
CA ARG A 76 -6.21 -8.73 5.55
C ARG A 76 -5.76 -7.46 4.85
N VAL A 77 -4.57 -6.96 5.22
CA VAL A 77 -3.96 -5.75 4.65
C VAL A 77 -2.75 -6.13 3.83
N GLY A 78 -2.87 -5.98 2.51
CA GLY A 78 -1.75 -6.09 1.58
C GLY A 78 -0.96 -4.79 1.56
N PHE A 79 0.37 -4.88 1.51
CA PHE A 79 1.24 -3.70 1.44
C PHE A 79 2.12 -3.76 0.19
N ILE A 80 2.18 -2.66 -0.55
CA ILE A 80 2.98 -2.50 -1.76
C ILE A 80 4.03 -1.43 -1.47
N PHE A 81 5.29 -1.83 -1.51
CA PHE A 81 6.43 -0.94 -1.26
C PHE A 81 6.78 -0.10 -2.48
N THR A 82 7.38 1.07 -2.24
CA THR A 82 7.92 1.95 -3.29
C THR A 82 8.93 1.22 -4.17
N ASN A 83 9.85 0.46 -3.55
CA ASN A 83 10.82 -0.36 -4.27
C ASN A 83 10.39 -1.83 -4.24
N PRO A 84 10.02 -2.42 -5.41
CA PRO A 84 9.59 -3.82 -5.49
C PRO A 84 10.70 -4.82 -5.09
N ASP A 85 11.97 -4.47 -5.21
CA ASP A 85 13.07 -5.34 -4.77
C ASP A 85 13.07 -5.61 -3.26
N ASN A 86 12.44 -4.74 -2.45
CA ASN A 86 12.23 -4.95 -1.03
C ASN A 86 11.09 -5.93 -0.71
N GLN A 87 10.31 -6.31 -1.72
CA GLN A 87 9.12 -7.15 -1.59
C GLN A 87 9.30 -8.52 -2.23
N ILE A 88 9.98 -8.59 -3.37
CA ILE A 88 10.26 -9.82 -4.10
C ILE A 88 11.30 -10.63 -3.31
N VAL A 89 10.92 -11.85 -2.88
CA VAL A 89 11.75 -12.68 -2.00
C VAL A 89 12.13 -14.03 -2.60
N MET A 90 11.43 -14.45 -3.68
CA MET A 90 11.68 -15.75 -4.28
C MET A 90 12.50 -15.64 -5.57
N PRO A 91 13.24 -16.71 -5.95
CA PRO A 91 14.12 -16.68 -7.12
C PRO A 91 13.38 -16.44 -8.44
N THR A 92 12.22 -17.06 -8.64
CA THR A 92 11.43 -16.96 -9.88
C THR A 92 10.10 -16.23 -9.67
N VAL A 93 9.56 -15.72 -10.77
CA VAL A 93 8.31 -14.95 -10.80
C VAL A 93 7.15 -15.76 -10.25
N GLN A 94 6.97 -17.01 -10.69
CA GLN A 94 5.88 -17.86 -10.22
C GLN A 94 6.04 -18.27 -8.75
N GLU A 95 7.28 -18.51 -8.29
CA GLU A 95 7.54 -18.85 -6.90
C GLU A 95 7.18 -17.70 -5.96
N ASP A 96 7.43 -16.45 -6.38
CA ASP A 96 7.15 -15.27 -5.57
C ASP A 96 5.63 -15.08 -5.37
N VAL A 97 4.84 -15.21 -6.42
CA VAL A 97 3.37 -15.20 -6.31
C VAL A 97 2.87 -16.37 -5.47
N ALA A 98 3.35 -17.61 -5.73
CA ALA A 98 2.95 -18.80 -5.00
C ALA A 98 3.32 -18.74 -3.50
N PHE A 99 4.42 -18.05 -3.15
CA PHE A 99 4.89 -17.93 -1.77
C PHE A 99 3.84 -17.34 -0.84
N THR A 100 3.12 -16.34 -1.29
CA THR A 100 2.06 -15.67 -0.51
C THR A 100 0.91 -16.63 -0.18
N LEU A 101 0.66 -17.63 -1.01
CA LEU A 101 -0.43 -18.61 -0.85
C LEU A 101 -0.08 -19.78 0.06
N ARG A 102 1.22 -20.09 0.27
CA ARG A 102 1.68 -21.30 0.97
C ARG A 102 1.13 -21.52 2.39
N ARG A 103 0.69 -20.47 3.08
CA ARG A 103 0.19 -20.55 4.47
C ARG A 103 -1.30 -20.23 4.61
N ARG A 104 -2.07 -20.42 3.52
CA ARG A 104 -3.50 -20.10 3.48
C ARG A 104 -4.42 -21.32 3.45
N GLY A 105 -3.88 -22.53 3.74
CA GLY A 105 -4.68 -23.76 3.78
C GLY A 105 -5.10 -24.27 2.41
N LEU A 106 -4.47 -23.80 1.34
CA LEU A 106 -4.75 -24.22 -0.05
C LEU A 106 -3.96 -25.49 -0.39
N THR A 107 -4.53 -26.34 -1.27
CA THR A 107 -3.81 -27.47 -1.87
C THR A 107 -2.77 -26.98 -2.88
N ALA A 108 -1.80 -27.81 -3.23
CA ALA A 108 -0.79 -27.49 -4.24
C ALA A 108 -1.44 -27.16 -5.61
N ALA A 109 -2.51 -27.87 -6.00
CA ALA A 109 -3.25 -27.60 -7.23
C ALA A 109 -3.92 -26.22 -7.21
N GLN A 110 -4.56 -25.85 -6.10
CA GLN A 110 -5.18 -24.52 -5.94
C GLN A 110 -4.13 -23.39 -5.94
N ILE A 111 -2.97 -23.61 -5.34
CA ILE A 111 -1.86 -22.64 -5.38
C ILE A 111 -1.40 -22.45 -6.83
N ALA A 112 -1.17 -23.54 -7.56
CA ALA A 112 -0.72 -23.48 -8.95
C ALA A 112 -1.76 -22.75 -9.85
N GLU A 113 -3.04 -23.10 -9.74
CA GLU A 113 -4.12 -22.46 -10.49
C GLU A 113 -4.21 -20.95 -10.23
N ARG A 114 -4.24 -20.53 -8.94
CA ARG A 114 -4.30 -19.12 -8.57
C ARG A 114 -3.04 -18.35 -8.99
N THR A 115 -1.88 -18.98 -8.91
CA THR A 115 -0.61 -18.38 -9.36
C THR A 115 -0.65 -18.12 -10.87
N VAL A 116 -1.10 -19.10 -11.66
CA VAL A 116 -1.25 -18.95 -13.13
C VAL A 116 -2.22 -17.81 -13.44
N ALA A 117 -3.40 -17.82 -12.84
CA ALA A 117 -4.42 -16.78 -13.06
C ALA A 117 -3.90 -15.37 -12.71
N ALA A 118 -3.19 -15.22 -11.58
CA ALA A 118 -2.57 -13.96 -11.20
C ALA A 118 -1.51 -13.52 -12.23
N LEU A 119 -0.63 -14.40 -12.66
CA LEU A 119 0.39 -14.07 -13.67
C LEU A 119 -0.23 -13.66 -15.02
N GLU A 120 -1.32 -14.28 -15.43
CA GLU A 120 -2.08 -13.89 -16.63
C GLU A 120 -2.70 -12.51 -16.48
N GLN A 121 -3.38 -12.26 -15.37
CA GLN A 121 -4.00 -10.95 -15.07
C GLN A 121 -3.00 -9.80 -15.12
N PHE A 122 -1.78 -10.02 -14.63
CA PHE A 122 -0.73 -8.99 -14.61
C PHE A 122 0.18 -9.01 -15.85
N GLY A 123 -0.05 -9.90 -16.83
CA GLY A 123 0.74 -10.01 -18.05
C GLY A 123 2.17 -10.51 -17.81
N LEU A 124 2.33 -11.38 -16.81
CA LEU A 124 3.63 -11.97 -16.43
C LEU A 124 3.71 -13.47 -16.73
N ARG A 125 2.73 -14.04 -17.41
CA ARG A 125 2.66 -15.48 -17.67
C ARG A 125 3.88 -16.02 -18.40
N GLU A 126 4.37 -15.31 -19.42
CA GLU A 126 5.55 -15.68 -20.21
C GLU A 126 6.86 -15.58 -19.41
N HIS A 127 6.82 -14.89 -18.27
CA HIS A 127 7.96 -14.72 -17.38
C HIS A 127 7.93 -15.66 -16.17
N ALA A 128 6.96 -16.60 -16.08
CA ALA A 128 6.73 -17.43 -14.89
C ALA A 128 8.02 -18.09 -14.34
N ASP A 129 8.80 -18.70 -15.21
CA ASP A 129 10.05 -19.41 -14.87
C ASP A 129 11.29 -18.49 -14.88
N HIS A 130 11.13 -17.22 -15.25
CA HIS A 130 12.27 -16.30 -15.30
C HIS A 130 12.71 -15.92 -13.88
N PRO A 131 14.02 -15.70 -13.69
CA PRO A 131 14.55 -15.11 -12.47
C PRO A 131 13.93 -13.73 -12.24
N ALA A 132 13.33 -13.52 -11.05
CA ALA A 132 12.61 -12.28 -10.73
C ALA A 132 13.50 -11.03 -10.83
N HIS A 133 14.81 -11.15 -10.55
CA HIS A 133 15.76 -10.04 -10.65
C HIS A 133 16.00 -9.56 -12.09
N ARG A 134 15.68 -10.36 -13.13
CA ARG A 134 15.81 -10.00 -14.54
C ARG A 134 14.64 -9.21 -15.10
N LEU A 135 13.56 -9.09 -14.35
CA LEU A 135 12.42 -8.27 -14.74
C LEU A 135 12.79 -6.79 -14.82
N SER A 136 12.16 -6.05 -15.73
CA SER A 136 12.22 -4.58 -15.73
C SER A 136 11.58 -4.02 -14.47
N GLY A 137 11.86 -2.75 -14.12
CA GLY A 137 11.28 -2.10 -12.95
C GLY A 137 9.73 -2.15 -12.95
N GLY A 138 9.11 -1.89 -14.11
CA GLY A 138 7.65 -2.00 -14.26
C GLY A 138 7.13 -3.42 -14.08
N GLN A 139 7.83 -4.43 -14.61
CA GLN A 139 7.47 -5.84 -14.44
C GLN A 139 7.62 -6.28 -12.97
N LYS A 140 8.67 -5.83 -12.28
CA LYS A 140 8.85 -6.08 -10.84
C LYS A 140 7.71 -5.49 -10.00
N GLN A 141 7.26 -4.27 -10.35
CA GLN A 141 6.12 -3.65 -9.67
C GLN A 141 4.82 -4.42 -9.92
N LEU A 142 4.59 -4.90 -11.15
CA LEU A 142 3.46 -5.78 -11.47
C LEU A 142 3.56 -7.11 -10.71
N LEU A 143 4.76 -7.69 -10.57
CA LEU A 143 4.98 -8.89 -9.77
C LEU A 143 4.64 -8.65 -8.29
N ALA A 144 5.12 -7.55 -7.72
CA ALA A 144 4.82 -7.17 -6.34
C ALA A 144 3.30 -7.02 -6.10
N LEU A 145 2.58 -6.39 -7.05
CA LEU A 145 1.12 -6.30 -7.03
C LEU A 145 0.46 -7.67 -7.14
N ALA A 146 0.87 -8.52 -8.09
CA ALA A 146 0.35 -9.87 -8.27
C ALA A 146 0.52 -10.71 -7.00
N ALA A 147 1.71 -10.66 -6.38
CA ALA A 147 2.01 -11.39 -5.15
C ALA A 147 1.17 -10.92 -3.94
N VAL A 148 0.76 -9.65 -3.90
CA VAL A 148 -0.14 -9.15 -2.86
C VAL A 148 -1.58 -9.51 -3.16
N LEU A 149 -2.04 -9.25 -4.39
CA LEU A 149 -3.45 -9.37 -4.77
C LEU A 149 -3.94 -10.82 -4.88
N VAL A 150 -3.04 -11.77 -5.19
CA VAL A 150 -3.38 -13.22 -5.23
C VAL A 150 -3.91 -13.74 -3.89
N ALA A 151 -3.57 -13.04 -2.80
CA ALA A 151 -4.04 -13.33 -1.46
C ALA A 151 -5.43 -12.78 -1.15
N GLU A 152 -6.03 -11.98 -2.04
CA GLU A 152 -7.34 -11.35 -1.87
C GLU A 152 -7.46 -10.58 -0.54
N PRO A 153 -6.52 -9.65 -0.23
CA PRO A 153 -6.63 -8.86 0.98
C PRO A 153 -7.86 -7.95 0.92
N ALA A 154 -8.42 -7.58 2.08
CA ALA A 154 -9.55 -6.66 2.15
C ALA A 154 -9.13 -5.20 1.89
N THR A 155 -7.89 -4.86 2.25
CA THR A 155 -7.31 -3.52 2.07
C THR A 155 -5.95 -3.62 1.40
N ILE A 156 -5.68 -2.71 0.48
CA ILE A 156 -4.38 -2.51 -0.16
C ILE A 156 -3.81 -1.17 0.30
N VAL A 157 -2.61 -1.18 0.82
CA VAL A 157 -1.83 0.02 1.12
C VAL A 157 -0.67 0.09 0.14
N ALA A 158 -0.59 1.14 -0.66
CA ALA A 158 0.47 1.35 -1.65
C ALA A 158 1.30 2.60 -1.30
N ASP A 159 2.57 2.38 -0.93
CA ASP A 159 3.51 3.44 -0.56
C ASP A 159 4.32 3.81 -1.80
N GLU A 160 3.94 4.92 -2.47
CA GLU A 160 4.57 5.44 -3.70
C GLU A 160 4.68 4.40 -4.83
N PRO A 161 3.58 3.75 -5.25
CA PRO A 161 3.63 2.58 -6.12
C PRO A 161 4.08 2.87 -7.56
N THR A 162 4.22 4.14 -7.95
CA THR A 162 4.55 4.56 -9.32
C THR A 162 5.87 5.32 -9.45
N THR A 163 6.55 5.62 -8.35
CA THR A 163 7.73 6.53 -8.31
C THR A 163 8.90 6.05 -9.16
N LEU A 164 9.12 4.73 -9.25
CA LEU A 164 10.23 4.15 -10.02
C LEU A 164 9.84 3.71 -11.44
N LEU A 165 8.67 4.11 -11.92
CA LEU A 165 8.11 3.67 -13.19
C LEU A 165 8.15 4.78 -14.24
N ASP A 166 8.29 4.37 -15.51
CA ASP A 166 8.01 5.26 -16.63
C ASP A 166 6.51 5.62 -16.70
N ALA A 167 6.17 6.66 -17.46
CA ALA A 167 4.82 7.19 -17.54
C ALA A 167 3.77 6.15 -17.99
N ARG A 168 4.13 5.20 -18.87
CA ARG A 168 3.24 4.15 -19.35
C ARG A 168 2.91 3.15 -18.25
N ASN A 169 3.93 2.67 -17.55
CA ASN A 169 3.77 1.74 -16.45
C ASN A 169 3.08 2.40 -15.25
N ALA A 170 3.40 3.66 -14.93
CA ALA A 170 2.75 4.42 -13.88
C ALA A 170 1.23 4.55 -14.14
N ARG A 171 0.83 4.87 -15.38
CA ARG A 171 -0.59 4.94 -15.78
C ARG A 171 -1.28 3.57 -15.60
N ARG A 172 -0.65 2.49 -16.08
CA ARG A 172 -1.19 1.12 -15.96
C ARG A 172 -1.43 0.73 -14.50
N ILE A 173 -0.48 1.03 -13.61
CA ILE A 173 -0.64 0.78 -12.17
C ILE A 173 -1.76 1.65 -11.59
N GLY A 174 -1.84 2.92 -11.99
CA GLY A 174 -2.91 3.81 -11.56
C GLY A 174 -4.30 3.30 -11.93
N GLU A 175 -4.51 2.95 -13.20
CA GLU A 175 -5.76 2.37 -13.69
C GLU A 175 -6.11 1.07 -12.94
N LEU A 176 -5.13 0.21 -12.71
CA LEU A 176 -5.33 -1.00 -11.92
C LEU A 176 -5.82 -0.69 -10.50
N LEU A 177 -5.15 0.20 -9.77
CA LEU A 177 -5.52 0.57 -8.40
C LEU A 177 -6.93 1.18 -8.32
N GLN A 178 -7.37 1.89 -9.37
CA GLN A 178 -8.73 2.44 -9.45
C GLN A 178 -9.79 1.36 -9.65
N THR A 179 -9.48 0.26 -10.34
CA THR A 179 -10.46 -0.80 -10.66
C THR A 179 -10.56 -1.90 -9.60
N LEU A 180 -9.68 -1.92 -8.62
CA LEU A 180 -9.70 -2.93 -7.56
C LEU A 180 -10.99 -2.86 -6.73
N SER A 181 -11.55 -4.02 -6.37
CA SER A 181 -12.72 -4.12 -5.47
C SER A 181 -12.37 -3.91 -4.00
N GLN A 182 -11.10 -3.99 -3.65
CA GLN A 182 -10.57 -3.79 -2.31
C GLN A 182 -10.56 -2.30 -1.94
N GLN A 183 -10.58 -2.01 -0.64
CA GLN A 183 -10.23 -0.67 -0.15
C GLN A 183 -8.77 -0.38 -0.53
N VAL A 184 -8.49 0.79 -1.10
CA VAL A 184 -7.14 1.18 -1.54
C VAL A 184 -6.72 2.48 -0.88
N ILE A 185 -5.56 2.45 -0.22
CA ILE A 185 -4.91 3.60 0.38
C ILE A 185 -3.59 3.83 -0.37
N VAL A 186 -3.43 4.99 -0.99
CA VAL A 186 -2.25 5.32 -1.81
C VAL A 186 -1.53 6.51 -1.21
N VAL A 187 -0.28 6.33 -0.85
CA VAL A 187 0.66 7.43 -0.62
C VAL A 187 1.31 7.78 -1.94
N THR A 188 1.24 9.03 -2.36
CA THR A 188 1.86 9.47 -3.62
C THR A 188 2.14 10.97 -3.66
N HIS A 189 3.10 11.37 -4.48
CA HIS A 189 3.30 12.73 -4.92
C HIS A 189 2.76 12.98 -6.35
N HIS A 190 2.30 11.93 -7.04
CA HIS A 190 1.64 12.01 -8.35
C HIS A 190 0.15 12.28 -8.17
N LEU A 191 -0.25 13.55 -8.08
CA LEU A 191 -1.60 13.97 -7.71
C LEU A 191 -2.68 13.41 -8.64
N GLN A 192 -2.39 13.29 -9.94
CA GLN A 192 -3.32 12.75 -10.94
C GLN A 192 -3.80 11.33 -10.61
N LEU A 193 -3.04 10.57 -9.83
CA LEU A 193 -3.41 9.21 -9.41
C LEU A 193 -4.60 9.19 -8.44
N ILE A 194 -4.80 10.28 -7.70
CA ILE A 194 -5.74 10.36 -6.57
C ILE A 194 -6.79 11.48 -6.72
N GLU A 195 -6.82 12.19 -7.85
CA GLU A 195 -7.78 13.28 -8.09
C GLU A 195 -9.23 12.79 -8.06
N ASP A 196 -9.48 11.55 -8.49
CA ASP A 196 -10.80 10.92 -8.52
C ASP A 196 -11.07 9.98 -7.34
N PHE A 197 -10.26 10.06 -6.28
CA PHE A 197 -10.45 9.25 -5.07
C PHE A 197 -11.60 9.79 -4.21
N ASP A 198 -12.09 9.01 -3.26
CA ASP A 198 -13.18 9.44 -2.37
C ASP A 198 -12.70 10.47 -1.34
N ARG A 199 -11.42 10.35 -0.91
CA ARG A 199 -10.85 11.17 0.16
C ARG A 199 -9.35 11.37 -0.05
N VAL A 200 -8.87 12.57 0.27
CA VAL A 200 -7.43 12.90 0.28
C VAL A 200 -7.06 13.52 1.62
N ILE A 201 -5.99 12.99 2.21
CA ILE A 201 -5.41 13.43 3.47
C ILE A 201 -4.05 14.07 3.17
N VAL A 202 -3.83 15.27 3.71
CA VAL A 202 -2.56 16.00 3.59
C VAL A 202 -1.82 15.94 4.90
N ILE A 203 -0.56 15.45 4.85
CA ILE A 203 0.31 15.38 6.02
C ILE A 203 1.47 16.34 5.84
N GLU A 204 1.64 17.24 6.80
CA GLU A 204 2.75 18.20 6.86
C GLU A 204 3.36 18.20 8.26
N ALA A 205 4.69 18.15 8.33
CA ALA A 205 5.46 18.15 9.58
C ALA A 205 4.96 17.14 10.66
N GLY A 206 4.42 16.00 10.22
CA GLY A 206 3.92 14.93 11.09
C GLY A 206 2.49 15.15 11.60
N GLU A 207 1.74 16.10 11.06
CA GLU A 207 0.35 16.41 11.43
C GLU A 207 -0.57 16.34 10.21
N VAL A 208 -1.86 16.07 10.43
CA VAL A 208 -2.88 16.15 9.39
C VAL A 208 -3.32 17.61 9.25
N VAL A 209 -3.06 18.21 8.09
CA VAL A 209 -3.37 19.64 7.82
C VAL A 209 -4.58 19.82 6.90
N ALA A 210 -4.96 18.79 6.13
CA ALA A 210 -6.22 18.74 5.43
C ALA A 210 -6.71 17.30 5.33
N ASP A 211 -8.04 17.12 5.32
CA ASP A 211 -8.68 15.82 5.31
C ASP A 211 -10.10 15.95 4.75
N GLY A 212 -10.39 15.33 3.61
CA GLY A 212 -11.69 15.41 2.98
C GLY A 212 -11.68 15.13 1.48
N ALA A 213 -12.61 15.75 0.75
CA ALA A 213 -12.72 15.59 -0.70
C ALA A 213 -11.41 15.95 -1.42
N PRO A 214 -11.07 15.30 -2.55
CA PRO A 214 -9.80 15.50 -3.25
C PRO A 214 -9.52 16.96 -3.61
N THR A 215 -10.46 17.63 -4.25
CA THR A 215 -10.25 19.00 -4.79
C THR A 215 -9.78 20.00 -3.72
N PRO A 216 -10.46 20.22 -2.57
CA PRO A 216 -10.00 21.14 -1.54
C PRO A 216 -8.71 20.66 -0.85
N SER A 217 -8.56 19.36 -0.59
CA SER A 217 -7.36 18.83 0.05
C SER A 217 -6.12 19.02 -0.83
N LEU A 218 -6.24 18.73 -2.13
CA LEU A 218 -5.14 18.93 -3.09
C LEU A 218 -4.82 20.41 -3.30
N ALA A 219 -5.81 21.32 -3.21
CA ALA A 219 -5.56 22.77 -3.24
C ALA A 219 -4.71 23.18 -2.03
N THR A 220 -5.02 22.70 -0.84
CA THR A 220 -4.21 22.92 0.37
C THR A 220 -2.78 22.40 0.18
N TYR A 221 -2.63 21.19 -0.33
CA TYR A 221 -1.29 20.64 -0.60
C TYR A 221 -0.48 21.46 -1.59
N ARG A 222 -1.11 21.91 -2.71
CA ARG A 222 -0.43 22.76 -3.71
C ARG A 222 0.04 24.09 -3.11
N ALA A 223 -0.73 24.67 -2.19
CA ALA A 223 -0.36 25.91 -1.51
C ALA A 223 0.83 25.72 -0.52
N LEU A 224 0.99 24.52 0.03
CA LEU A 224 2.12 24.21 0.95
C LEU A 224 3.44 23.96 0.23
N VAL A 225 3.42 23.57 -1.04
CA VAL A 225 4.64 23.20 -1.80
C VAL A 225 5.08 24.28 -2.81
N GLN A 226 4.38 25.40 -2.87
CA GLN A 226 4.76 26.63 -3.59
C GLN A 226 5.71 27.48 -2.75
#